data_df6fdd1c0034faf361dbcde7e4dc2342
#
_entry.id   df6fdd1c0034faf361dbcde7e4dc2342
#
_cell.length_a   1.000
_cell.length_b   1.000
_cell.length_c   1.000
_cell.angle_alpha   90.00
_cell.angle_beta   90.00
_cell.angle_gamma   90.00
#
_symmetry.space_group_name_H-M   'P 1'
#
loop_
_entity.id
_entity.type
_entity.pdbx_description
1 polymer ?
#
loop_
_entity_poly.entity_id
_entity_poly.type
_entity_poly.pdbx_seq_one_letter_code
_entity_poly.pdbx_strand_id
1 'polypeptide(L)'
;MLEEVPKSDVILVNPTHVAVAIKYDAKVSDAPVVKAKGGDNMCEKIKEIGRAYGIPIVRKPKLARTIFKTVKIDETIPENLFVAVAEVLAMIYRLRQKKRAVN
;
A
#
# COMPACT_ATOMS: atom_id res chain seq x y z
N MET A 1 6.87 -0.59 12.46
CA MET A 1 6.57 -1.05 11.10
C MET A 1 5.24 -1.79 11.00
N LEU A 2 5.11 -2.96 11.58
CA LEU A 2 3.88 -3.76 11.44
C LEU A 2 2.66 -3.09 12.05
N GLU A 3 2.85 -2.31 13.11
CA GLU A 3 1.77 -1.58 13.77
C GLU A 3 1.14 -0.50 12.87
N GLU A 4 1.81 -0.13 11.78
CA GLU A 4 1.28 0.84 10.84
C GLU A 4 0.45 0.19 9.71
N VAL A 5 0.51 -1.11 9.57
CA VAL A 5 -0.25 -1.82 8.51
C VAL A 5 -1.76 -1.59 8.65
N PRO A 6 -2.36 -1.69 9.84
CA PRO A 6 -3.79 -1.44 10.00
C PRO A 6 -4.25 -0.03 9.64
N LYS A 7 -3.33 0.92 9.62
CA LYS A 7 -3.61 2.33 9.32
C LYS A 7 -3.33 2.68 7.86
N SER A 8 -2.86 1.72 7.08
CA SER A 8 -2.49 1.95 5.69
C SER A 8 -3.72 1.99 4.79
N ASP A 9 -3.57 2.59 3.61
CA ASP A 9 -4.66 2.68 2.63
C ASP A 9 -4.67 1.51 1.66
N VAL A 10 -3.50 0.93 1.40
CA VAL A 10 -3.36 -0.17 0.47
C VAL A 10 -2.09 -0.95 0.77
N ILE A 11 -2.11 -2.23 0.42
CA ILE A 11 -0.91 -3.07 0.41
C ILE A 11 -0.70 -3.52 -1.03
N LEU A 12 0.43 -3.14 -1.61
CA LEU A 12 0.84 -3.59 -2.95
C LEU A 12 1.68 -4.85 -2.80
N VAL A 13 1.39 -5.85 -3.61
CA VAL A 13 2.11 -7.12 -3.51
C VAL A 13 2.66 -7.59 -4.85
N ASN A 14 3.84 -8.20 -4.78
CA ASN A 14 4.29 -9.22 -5.72
C ASN A 14 4.04 -10.52 -4.94
N PRO A 15 2.97 -11.25 -5.26
CA PRO A 15 2.50 -12.36 -4.42
C PRO A 15 3.61 -13.32 -4.06
N THR A 16 3.66 -13.71 -2.80
CA THR A 16 4.64 -14.61 -2.19
C THR A 16 6.05 -14.05 -2.04
N HIS A 17 6.35 -12.88 -2.63
CA HIS A 17 7.72 -12.33 -2.57
C HIS A 17 7.81 -11.05 -1.74
N VAL A 18 7.05 -10.01 -2.08
CA VAL A 18 7.11 -8.75 -1.33
C VAL A 18 5.72 -8.15 -1.12
N ALA A 19 5.59 -7.42 -0.01
CA ALA A 19 4.42 -6.60 0.28
C ALA A 19 4.88 -5.23 0.75
N VAL A 20 4.17 -4.19 0.32
CA VAL A 20 4.47 -2.79 0.68
C VAL A 20 3.17 -2.13 1.11
N ALA A 21 3.10 -1.67 2.36
CA ALA A 21 1.95 -0.95 2.88
C ALA A 21 2.15 0.55 2.68
N ILE A 22 1.17 1.19 2.07
CA ILE A 22 1.23 2.61 1.69
C ILE A 22 0.08 3.37 2.32
N LYS A 23 0.40 4.56 2.83
CA LYS A 23 -0.60 5.49 3.37
C LYS A 23 -0.45 6.83 2.69
N TYR A 24 -1.60 7.43 2.33
CA TYR A 24 -1.63 8.80 1.85
C TYR A 24 -2.53 9.64 2.73
N ASP A 25 -1.96 10.70 3.30
CA ASP A 25 -2.69 11.70 4.06
C ASP A 25 -2.23 13.07 3.57
N ALA A 26 -3.07 13.73 2.78
CA ALA A 26 -2.76 15.03 2.18
C ALA A 26 -2.48 16.13 3.22
N LYS A 27 -2.94 15.96 4.45
CA LYS A 27 -2.69 16.91 5.54
C LYS A 27 -1.27 16.79 6.09
N VAL A 28 -0.62 15.65 5.86
CA VAL A 28 0.68 15.35 6.45
C VAL A 28 1.79 15.40 5.41
N SER A 29 1.50 14.98 4.18
CA SER A 29 2.52 14.86 3.14
C SER A 29 1.94 15.14 1.75
N ASP A 30 2.78 15.63 0.85
CA ASP A 30 2.40 15.86 -0.55
C ASP A 30 2.35 14.57 -1.36
N ALA A 31 2.91 13.49 -0.84
CA ALA A 31 2.98 12.21 -1.54
C ALA A 31 2.68 11.07 -0.58
N PRO A 32 2.22 9.92 -1.11
CA PRO A 32 2.05 8.72 -0.28
C PRO A 32 3.37 8.29 0.36
N VAL A 33 3.25 7.65 1.52
CA VAL A 33 4.40 7.23 2.34
C VAL A 33 4.37 5.72 2.51
N VAL A 34 5.55 5.08 2.45
CA VAL A 34 5.70 3.66 2.75
C VAL A 34 5.71 3.49 4.27
N LYS A 35 4.74 2.77 4.80
CA LYS A 35 4.63 2.56 6.26
C LYS A 35 5.14 1.20 6.71
N ALA A 36 5.18 0.22 5.80
CA ALA A 36 5.72 -1.09 6.10
C ALA A 36 6.12 -1.74 4.78
N LYS A 37 7.14 -2.60 4.83
CA LYS A 37 7.52 -3.40 3.67
C LYS A 37 8.22 -4.66 4.15
N GLY A 38 8.10 -5.73 3.40
CA GLY A 38 8.77 -6.97 3.75
C GLY A 38 8.76 -7.98 2.64
N GLY A 39 9.77 -8.84 2.66
CA GLY A 39 9.88 -9.97 1.76
C GLY A 39 9.64 -11.28 2.50
N ASP A 40 9.36 -12.34 1.75
CA ASP A 40 9.21 -13.72 2.27
C ASP A 40 8.23 -13.79 3.45
N ASN A 41 8.71 -14.22 4.62
CA ASN A 41 7.85 -14.36 5.81
C ASN A 41 7.22 -13.04 6.24
N MET A 42 7.93 -11.95 6.10
CA MET A 42 7.39 -10.63 6.43
C MET A 42 6.30 -10.22 5.44
N CYS A 43 6.43 -10.59 4.17
CA CYS A 43 5.38 -10.38 3.18
C CYS A 43 4.08 -11.06 3.63
N GLU A 44 4.17 -12.31 4.07
CA GLU A 44 2.99 -13.04 4.55
C GLU A 44 2.38 -12.40 5.80
N LYS A 45 3.22 -11.94 6.72
CA LYS A 45 2.74 -11.24 7.92
C LYS A 45 2.00 -9.96 7.59
N ILE A 46 2.55 -9.15 6.70
CA ILE A 46 1.90 -7.90 6.28
C ILE A 46 0.53 -8.20 5.64
N LYS A 47 0.47 -9.20 4.77
CA LYS A 47 -0.80 -9.59 4.13
C LYS A 47 -1.82 -10.08 5.16
N GLU A 48 -1.37 -10.87 6.12
CA GLU A 48 -2.23 -11.39 7.18
C GLU A 48 -2.86 -10.27 7.99
N ILE A 49 -2.04 -9.31 8.43
CA ILE A 49 -2.54 -8.14 9.16
C ILE A 49 -3.50 -7.32 8.28
N GLY A 50 -3.13 -7.12 7.02
CA GLY A 50 -3.97 -6.38 6.08
C GLY A 50 -5.35 -7.02 5.95
N ARG A 51 -5.41 -8.32 5.78
CA ARG A 51 -6.69 -9.03 5.69
C ARG A 51 -7.52 -8.88 6.97
N ALA A 52 -6.87 -9.00 8.13
CA ALA A 52 -7.55 -8.89 9.42
C ALA A 52 -8.18 -7.51 9.63
N TYR A 53 -7.58 -6.47 9.10
CA TYR A 53 -8.05 -5.09 9.28
C TYR A 53 -8.74 -4.51 8.04
N GLY A 54 -9.01 -5.34 7.03
CA GLY A 54 -9.75 -4.89 5.85
C GLY A 54 -8.97 -3.96 4.94
N ILE A 55 -7.63 -4.00 4.97
CA ILE A 55 -6.82 -3.19 4.08
C ILE A 55 -6.78 -3.84 2.70
N PRO A 56 -7.11 -3.09 1.62
CA PRO A 56 -7.06 -3.66 0.28
C PRO A 56 -5.67 -4.15 -0.07
N ILE A 57 -5.59 -5.34 -0.64
CA ILE A 57 -4.35 -5.94 -1.12
C ILE A 57 -4.44 -6.01 -2.63
N VAL A 58 -3.54 -5.32 -3.31
CA VAL A 58 -3.58 -5.17 -4.77
C VAL A 58 -2.32 -5.76 -5.39
N ARG A 59 -2.51 -6.64 -6.35
CA ARG A 59 -1.42 -7.29 -7.05
C ARG A 59 -0.83 -6.34 -8.11
N LYS A 60 0.35 -5.82 -7.84
CA LYS A 60 1.13 -4.98 -8.74
C LYS A 60 2.60 -5.39 -8.63
N PRO A 61 2.99 -6.52 -9.26
CA PRO A 61 4.32 -7.10 -8.99
C PRO A 61 5.49 -6.18 -9.25
N LYS A 62 5.52 -5.51 -10.38
CA LYS A 62 6.65 -4.62 -10.72
C LYS A 62 6.69 -3.41 -9.79
N LEU A 63 5.54 -2.79 -9.54
CA LEU A 63 5.45 -1.62 -8.68
C LEU A 63 5.85 -1.98 -7.25
N ALA A 64 5.33 -3.08 -6.72
CA ALA A 64 5.66 -3.54 -5.38
C ALA A 64 7.17 -3.79 -5.24
N ARG A 65 7.78 -4.48 -6.21
CA ARG A 65 9.22 -4.74 -6.18
C ARG A 65 10.05 -3.46 -6.25
N THR A 66 9.67 -2.54 -7.13
CA THR A 66 10.41 -1.28 -7.27
C THR A 66 10.37 -0.48 -5.98
N ILE A 67 9.19 -0.34 -5.38
CA ILE A 67 9.06 0.38 -4.11
C ILE A 67 9.84 -0.33 -3.01
N PHE A 68 9.71 -1.65 -2.92
CA PHE A 68 10.43 -2.44 -1.92
C PHE A 68 11.94 -2.20 -1.96
N LYS A 69 12.50 -2.14 -3.16
CA LYS A 69 13.95 -1.97 -3.34
C LYS A 69 14.43 -0.54 -3.14
N THR A 70 13.61 0.45 -3.42
CA THR A 70 14.09 1.83 -3.56
C THR A 70 13.54 2.81 -2.53
N VAL A 71 12.45 2.50 -1.83
CA VAL A 71 11.83 3.43 -0.90
C VAL A 71 11.91 2.87 0.51
N LYS A 72 12.51 3.63 1.41
CA LYS A 72 12.64 3.22 2.81
C LYS A 72 11.33 3.44 3.57
N ILE A 73 11.18 2.73 4.70
CA ILE A 73 10.04 2.93 5.59
C ILE A 73 10.02 4.38 6.05
N ASP A 74 8.82 4.98 6.06
CA ASP A 74 8.52 6.37 6.41
C ASP A 74 8.99 7.39 5.37
N GLU A 75 9.51 6.95 4.23
CA GLU A 75 9.80 7.83 3.11
C GLU A 75 8.63 7.93 2.14
N THR A 76 8.56 9.07 1.46
CA THR A 76 7.54 9.30 0.43
C THR A 76 7.87 8.54 -0.85
N ILE A 77 6.83 8.19 -1.58
CA ILE A 77 6.95 7.63 -2.92
C ILE A 77 7.61 8.67 -3.82
N PRO A 78 8.66 8.31 -4.57
CA PRO A 78 9.33 9.26 -5.46
C PRO A 78 8.46 9.64 -6.65
N GLU A 79 8.74 10.80 -7.22
CA GLU A 79 7.93 11.39 -8.29
C GLU A 79 7.70 10.45 -9.48
N ASN A 80 8.72 9.70 -9.87
CA ASN A 80 8.60 8.77 -11.01
C ASN A 80 7.62 7.62 -10.78
N LEU A 81 7.16 7.42 -9.54
CA LEU A 81 6.18 6.38 -9.20
C LEU A 81 4.81 6.96 -8.84
N PHE A 82 4.65 8.29 -8.85
CA PHE A 82 3.42 8.96 -8.43
C PHE A 82 2.19 8.47 -9.19
N VAL A 83 2.27 8.44 -10.51
CA VAL A 83 1.11 8.11 -11.34
C VAL A 83 0.63 6.69 -11.04
N ALA A 84 1.56 5.74 -10.96
CA ALA A 84 1.21 4.34 -10.72
C ALA A 84 0.54 4.16 -9.35
N VAL A 85 1.09 4.79 -8.30
CA VAL A 85 0.51 4.68 -6.96
C VAL A 85 -0.83 5.43 -6.89
N ALA A 86 -0.92 6.60 -7.50
CA ALA A 86 -2.15 7.39 -7.51
C ALA A 86 -3.29 6.64 -8.21
N GLU A 87 -3.01 5.92 -9.29
CA GLU A 87 -4.01 5.11 -9.98
C GLU A 87 -4.59 4.03 -9.08
N VAL A 88 -3.73 3.37 -8.29
CA VAL A 88 -4.18 2.34 -7.33
C VAL A 88 -5.06 2.97 -6.25
N LEU A 89 -4.60 4.08 -5.65
CA LEU A 89 -5.37 4.76 -4.61
C LEU A 89 -6.72 5.27 -5.13
N ALA A 90 -6.75 5.82 -6.34
CA ALA A 90 -7.99 6.29 -6.95
C ALA A 90 -8.97 5.14 -7.18
N MET A 91 -8.49 3.98 -7.60
CA MET A 91 -9.31 2.79 -7.78
C MET A 91 -9.95 2.37 -6.45
N ILE A 92 -9.15 2.36 -5.37
CA ILE A 92 -9.63 1.98 -4.04
C ILE A 92 -10.69 2.96 -3.54
N TYR A 93 -10.47 4.26 -3.71
CA TYR A 93 -11.43 5.28 -3.27
C TYR A 93 -12.75 5.15 -4.05
N ARG A 94 -12.69 4.88 -5.36
CA ARG A 94 -13.90 4.65 -6.16
C ARG A 94 -14.68 3.42 -5.67
N LEU A 95 -13.98 2.35 -5.36
CA LEU A 95 -14.62 1.13 -4.85
C LEU A 95 -15.29 1.37 -3.50
N ARG A 96 -14.68 2.14 -2.62
CA ARG A 96 -15.28 2.51 -1.33
C ARG A 96 -16.53 3.35 -1.51
N GLN A 97 -16.51 4.33 -2.41
CA GLN A 97 -17.66 5.18 -2.68
C GLN A 97 -18.81 4.40 -3.30
N LYS A 98 -18.52 3.53 -4.24
CA LYS A 98 -19.52 2.65 -4.86
C LYS A 98 -20.19 1.75 -3.81
N LYS A 99 -19.41 1.21 -2.90
CA LYS A 99 -19.93 0.37 -1.80
C LYS A 99 -20.85 1.16 -0.87
N ARG A 100 -20.51 2.40 -0.57
CA ARG A 100 -21.35 3.29 0.24
C ARG A 100 -22.66 3.62 -0.47
N ALA A 101 -22.62 3.84 -1.78
CA ALA A 101 -23.81 4.19 -2.56
C ALA A 101 -24.82 3.04 -2.62
N VAL A 102 -24.37 1.81 -2.51
CA VAL A 102 -25.22 0.60 -2.52
C VAL A 102 -25.90 0.39 -1.19
N ASN A 103 -25.30 0.85 -0.13
CA ASN A 103 -25.86 0.71 1.23
C ASN A 103 -26.74 1.92 1.58
#